data_427ad3f12688e9a90e46d040905deafb
#
_entry.id   427ad3f12688e9a90e46d040905deafb
#
_cell.length_a   1.000
_cell.length_b   1.000
_cell.length_c   1.000
_cell.angle_alpha   90.00
_cell.angle_beta   90.00
_cell.angle_gamma   90.00
#
_symmetry.space_group_name_H-M   'P 1'
#
loop_
_entity.id
_entity.type
_entity.pdbx_description
1 polymer ?
#
loop_
_entity_poly.entity_id
_entity_poly.type
_entity_poly.pdbx_seq_one_letter_code
_entity_poly.pdbx_strand_id
1 'polypeptide(L)'
;RNNRVCFHNIKYMKNFLLSIVIFLLSSFKSLGHVDHYANFNYLEYELFRNDKLIGYHKYDFKRSGQDLSVVSEVSFNIRKLGVDLYKYFAKSEENYTKGVFQSYSSKTKQNKKNKYVNINIDQNNNNLIIDGSSYKGTTSNKFIVGTWWNHEIVKAKAQISGISGRIIEQTVTFIGKEEVKIGNKTYKTLHFNFKSSDNSLPESKKLNTDIWYEEETYLWVKAAFDKTGYWENRIKKGN
;
A
#
# COMPACT_ATOMS: atom_id res chain seq x y z
N ARG A 1 57.74 -16.48 -34.94
CA ARG A 1 56.75 -15.42 -35.26
C ARG A 1 55.30 -15.85 -34.90
N ASN A 2 55.04 -16.56 -33.77
CA ASN A 2 53.68 -17.04 -33.41
C ASN A 2 53.30 -16.89 -31.92
N ASN A 3 54.09 -16.21 -31.08
CA ASN A 3 53.74 -16.18 -29.63
C ASN A 3 53.05 -14.90 -29.14
N ARG A 4 52.82 -13.87 -30.00
CA ARG A 4 52.15 -12.61 -29.55
C ARG A 4 50.63 -12.62 -29.70
N VAL A 5 50.04 -13.47 -30.52
CA VAL A 5 48.57 -13.51 -30.75
C VAL A 5 47.85 -14.23 -29.63
N CYS A 6 48.49 -15.20 -28.97
CA CYS A 6 47.84 -16.00 -27.95
C CYS A 6 47.60 -15.21 -26.63
N PHE A 7 48.50 -14.29 -26.25
CA PHE A 7 48.34 -13.51 -25.00
C PHE A 7 47.30 -12.39 -25.11
N HIS A 8 47.00 -11.89 -26.31
CA HIS A 8 46.00 -10.86 -26.50
C HIS A 8 44.56 -11.42 -26.28
N ASN A 9 44.32 -12.61 -26.80
CA ASN A 9 43.01 -13.27 -26.65
C ASN A 9 42.68 -13.69 -25.23
N ILE A 10 43.67 -14.07 -24.42
CA ILE A 10 43.46 -14.43 -23.02
C ILE A 10 43.06 -13.21 -22.16
N LYS A 11 43.64 -12.02 -22.48
CA LYS A 11 43.29 -10.79 -21.75
C LYS A 11 41.86 -10.32 -22.03
N TYR A 12 41.40 -10.41 -23.29
CA TYR A 12 40.00 -10.10 -23.65
C TYR A 12 39.00 -11.10 -23.08
N MET A 13 39.36 -12.38 -23.03
CA MET A 13 38.51 -13.42 -22.44
C MET A 13 38.35 -13.27 -20.92
N LYS A 14 39.44 -12.88 -20.21
CA LYS A 14 39.35 -12.56 -18.77
C LYS A 14 38.49 -11.33 -18.48
N ASN A 15 38.62 -10.27 -19.27
CA ASN A 15 37.81 -9.07 -19.10
C ASN A 15 36.33 -9.31 -19.47
N PHE A 16 36.06 -10.16 -20.46
CA PHE A 16 34.69 -10.56 -20.85
C PHE A 16 34.04 -11.41 -19.74
N LEU A 17 34.74 -12.39 -19.18
CA LEU A 17 34.29 -13.19 -18.03
C LEU A 17 34.06 -12.33 -16.78
N LEU A 18 34.94 -11.37 -16.50
CA LEU A 18 34.76 -10.44 -15.37
C LEU A 18 33.52 -9.55 -15.54
N SER A 19 33.24 -9.08 -16.78
CA SER A 19 32.05 -8.30 -17.09
C SER A 19 30.75 -9.12 -16.95
N ILE A 20 30.75 -10.40 -17.32
CA ILE A 20 29.61 -11.29 -17.13
C ILE A 20 29.37 -11.56 -15.64
N VAL A 21 30.42 -11.75 -14.82
CA VAL A 21 30.28 -11.95 -13.38
C VAL A 21 29.74 -10.69 -12.70
N ILE A 22 30.18 -9.49 -13.09
CA ILE A 22 29.67 -8.22 -12.57
C ILE A 22 28.19 -8.03 -12.97
N PHE A 23 27.81 -8.41 -14.20
CA PHE A 23 26.41 -8.33 -14.66
C PHE A 23 25.49 -9.33 -13.93
N LEU A 24 25.99 -10.54 -13.62
CA LEU A 24 25.26 -11.54 -12.83
C LEU A 24 25.10 -11.14 -11.35
N LEU A 25 26.06 -10.40 -10.79
CA LEU A 25 25.95 -9.90 -9.41
C LEU A 25 25.02 -8.69 -9.25
N SER A 26 24.72 -7.96 -10.35
CA SER A 26 23.78 -6.84 -10.33
C SER A 26 22.31 -7.25 -10.45
N SER A 27 22.01 -8.54 -10.67
CA SER A 27 20.65 -9.04 -10.93
C SER A 27 19.87 -9.48 -9.67
N PHE A 28 20.44 -9.34 -8.47
CA PHE A 28 19.78 -9.74 -7.22
C PHE A 28 19.42 -8.56 -6.32
N LYS A 29 18.57 -7.66 -6.80
CA LYS A 29 17.83 -6.73 -5.94
C LYS A 29 16.36 -6.67 -6.37
N SER A 30 15.69 -7.81 -6.29
CA SER A 30 14.24 -7.84 -6.14
C SER A 30 13.94 -8.51 -4.80
N LEU A 31 14.37 -7.87 -3.72
CA LEU A 31 13.94 -8.20 -2.37
C LEU A 31 12.69 -7.37 -2.07
N GLY A 32 11.69 -8.01 -1.53
CA GLY A 32 10.33 -7.52 -1.36
C GLY A 32 10.23 -6.11 -0.80
N HIS A 33 9.40 -5.32 -1.44
CA HIS A 33 9.18 -3.89 -1.17
C HIS A 33 8.56 -3.56 0.20
N VAL A 34 8.30 -4.54 1.06
CA VAL A 34 7.86 -4.34 2.45
C VAL A 34 8.99 -4.00 3.43
N ASP A 35 10.25 -4.06 2.99
CA ASP A 35 11.43 -3.80 3.83
C ASP A 35 11.53 -2.34 4.30
N HIS A 36 10.89 -1.38 3.62
CA HIS A 36 10.84 0.02 4.04
C HIS A 36 10.21 0.21 5.42
N TYR A 37 9.31 -0.69 5.80
CA TYR A 37 8.65 -0.69 7.11
C TYR A 37 9.36 -1.57 8.14
N ALA A 38 10.57 -2.09 7.83
CA ALA A 38 11.33 -2.96 8.74
C ALA A 38 11.55 -2.34 10.13
N ASN A 39 11.65 -1.02 10.20
CA ASN A 39 11.88 -0.27 11.43
C ASN A 39 10.58 0.13 12.15
N PHE A 40 9.41 -0.14 11.60
CA PHE A 40 8.14 0.21 12.22
C PHE A 40 7.46 -1.04 12.77
N ASN A 41 7.08 -1.01 14.05
CA ASN A 41 6.29 -2.04 14.68
C ASN A 41 4.83 -1.61 14.86
N TYR A 42 4.61 -0.29 14.91
CA TYR A 42 3.30 0.29 15.15
C TYR A 42 3.15 1.64 14.44
N LEU A 43 2.00 1.85 13.80
CA LEU A 43 1.58 3.15 13.26
C LEU A 43 0.20 3.50 13.78
N GLU A 44 -0.01 4.77 14.11
CA GLU A 44 -1.32 5.32 14.49
C GLU A 44 -1.60 6.59 13.72
N TYR A 45 -2.81 6.68 13.18
CA TYR A 45 -3.32 7.85 12.47
C TYR A 45 -4.57 8.37 13.17
N GLU A 46 -4.73 9.67 13.17
CA GLU A 46 -5.96 10.35 13.54
C GLU A 46 -6.80 10.57 12.29
N LEU A 47 -8.10 10.31 12.41
CA LEU A 47 -9.08 10.51 11.33
C LEU A 47 -9.85 11.79 11.59
N PHE A 48 -9.81 12.69 10.62
CA PHE A 48 -10.54 13.95 10.67
C PHE A 48 -11.61 13.99 9.58
N ARG A 49 -12.71 14.68 9.88
CA ARG A 49 -13.74 15.06 8.90
C ARG A 49 -14.12 16.51 9.15
N ASN A 50 -13.91 17.38 8.13
CA ASN A 50 -14.07 18.84 8.24
C ASN A 50 -13.36 19.37 9.49
N ASP A 51 -12.07 19.04 9.65
CA ASP A 51 -11.18 19.39 10.77
C ASP A 51 -11.60 18.91 12.16
N LYS A 52 -12.63 18.08 12.26
CA LYS A 52 -13.03 17.45 13.53
C LYS A 52 -12.44 16.07 13.61
N LEU A 53 -11.74 15.78 14.70
CA LEU A 53 -11.29 14.43 15.04
C LEU A 53 -12.50 13.52 15.23
N ILE A 54 -12.58 12.43 14.48
CA ILE A 54 -13.71 11.49 14.51
C ILE A 54 -13.31 10.06 14.87
N GLY A 55 -12.01 9.73 14.84
CA GLY A 55 -11.54 8.39 15.13
C GLY A 55 -10.06 8.18 14.87
N TYR A 56 -9.71 6.91 14.66
CA TYR A 56 -8.32 6.49 14.47
C TYR A 56 -8.19 5.35 13.45
N HIS A 57 -6.96 5.17 12.97
CA HIS A 57 -6.52 4.03 12.19
C HIS A 57 -5.17 3.56 12.73
N LYS A 58 -5.05 2.28 13.06
CA LYS A 58 -3.86 1.67 13.67
C LYS A 58 -3.34 0.52 12.83
N TYR A 59 -2.03 0.33 12.86
CA TYR A 59 -1.34 -0.80 12.26
C TYR A 59 -0.35 -1.39 13.25
N ASP A 60 -0.37 -2.71 13.39
CA ASP A 60 0.63 -3.50 14.12
C ASP A 60 1.38 -4.40 13.12
N PHE A 61 2.69 -4.26 13.05
CA PHE A 61 3.57 -5.02 12.18
C PHE A 61 4.25 -6.12 12.99
N LYS A 62 3.81 -7.36 12.81
CA LYS A 62 4.33 -8.53 13.51
C LYS A 62 5.25 -9.32 12.59
N ARG A 63 6.51 -9.49 12.97
CA ARG A 63 7.53 -10.20 12.20
C ARG A 63 7.95 -11.47 12.90
N SER A 64 8.11 -12.55 12.11
CA SER A 64 8.64 -13.83 12.58
C SER A 64 9.48 -14.45 11.46
N GLY A 65 10.80 -14.42 11.60
CA GLY A 65 11.70 -14.86 10.52
C GLY A 65 11.49 -14.05 9.24
N GLN A 66 11.03 -14.70 8.18
CA GLN A 66 10.75 -14.08 6.88
C GLN A 66 9.28 -13.70 6.67
N ASP A 67 8.45 -13.91 7.70
CA ASP A 67 7.02 -13.63 7.66
C ASP A 67 6.73 -12.27 8.28
N LEU A 68 5.80 -11.55 7.66
CA LEU A 68 5.23 -10.29 8.15
C LEU A 68 3.71 -10.42 8.16
N SER A 69 3.10 -10.19 9.32
CA SER A 69 1.65 -9.97 9.46
C SER A 69 1.41 -8.52 9.85
N VAL A 70 0.56 -7.84 9.08
CA VAL A 70 0.14 -6.46 9.32
C VAL A 70 -1.32 -6.46 9.74
N VAL A 71 -1.57 -6.21 11.01
CA VAL A 71 -2.93 -6.11 11.57
C VAL A 71 -3.34 -4.65 11.58
N SER A 72 -4.49 -4.33 10.99
CA SER A 72 -5.04 -2.98 10.96
C SER A 72 -6.39 -2.91 11.68
N GLU A 73 -6.62 -1.80 12.36
CA GLU A 73 -7.89 -1.47 13.01
C GLU A 73 -8.27 -0.02 12.72
N VAL A 74 -9.48 0.17 12.20
CA VAL A 74 -10.06 1.49 11.92
C VAL A 74 -11.35 1.64 12.71
N SER A 75 -11.48 2.74 13.43
CA SER A 75 -12.72 3.07 14.15
C SER A 75 -13.01 4.56 14.08
N PHE A 76 -14.21 4.92 13.68
CA PHE A 76 -14.66 6.31 13.75
C PHE A 76 -16.17 6.43 13.93
N ASN A 77 -16.58 7.59 14.45
CA ASN A 77 -17.97 7.92 14.69
C ASN A 77 -18.27 9.37 14.26
N ILE A 78 -19.26 9.53 13.38
CA ILE A 78 -19.76 10.85 12.98
C ILE A 78 -21.01 11.16 13.81
N ARG A 79 -20.93 12.24 14.60
CA ARG A 79 -22.00 12.70 15.48
C ARG A 79 -22.47 14.09 15.07
N LYS A 80 -23.78 14.33 15.23
CA LYS A 80 -24.37 15.66 15.08
C LYS A 80 -25.44 15.84 16.16
N LEU A 81 -25.37 16.94 16.91
CA LEU A 81 -26.28 17.27 18.00
C LEU A 81 -26.45 16.11 19.01
N GLY A 82 -25.35 15.43 19.36
CA GLY A 82 -25.38 14.30 20.31
C GLY A 82 -25.82 12.96 19.71
N VAL A 83 -26.31 12.93 18.48
CA VAL A 83 -26.78 11.71 17.80
C VAL A 83 -25.69 11.10 16.94
N ASP A 84 -25.50 9.78 17.02
CA ASP A 84 -24.61 9.01 16.15
C ASP A 84 -25.24 8.86 14.76
N LEU A 85 -24.68 9.54 13.77
CA LEU A 85 -25.15 9.47 12.37
C LEU A 85 -24.51 8.30 11.63
N TYR A 86 -23.22 8.03 11.91
CA TYR A 86 -22.50 6.97 11.24
C TYR A 86 -21.39 6.41 12.13
N LYS A 87 -21.42 5.09 12.33
CA LYS A 87 -20.41 4.32 13.04
C LYS A 87 -19.68 3.40 12.08
N TYR A 88 -18.39 3.40 12.15
CA TYR A 88 -17.52 2.54 11.35
C TYR A 88 -16.51 1.83 12.23
N PHE A 89 -16.39 0.53 12.01
CA PHE A 89 -15.33 -0.29 12.59
C PHE A 89 -14.87 -1.30 11.56
N ALA A 90 -13.55 -1.41 11.35
CA ALA A 90 -12.96 -2.43 10.51
C ALA A 90 -11.71 -3.00 11.18
N LYS A 91 -11.51 -4.29 11.01
CA LYS A 91 -10.28 -4.98 11.38
C LYS A 91 -9.83 -5.84 10.23
N SER A 92 -8.54 -5.80 9.92
CA SER A 92 -7.94 -6.58 8.85
C SER A 92 -6.59 -7.16 9.26
N GLU A 93 -6.19 -8.18 8.51
CA GLU A 93 -4.87 -8.79 8.59
C GLU A 93 -4.36 -9.05 7.18
N GLU A 94 -3.13 -8.67 6.92
CA GLU A 94 -2.43 -8.79 5.65
C GLU A 94 -1.11 -9.54 5.89
N ASN A 95 -0.86 -10.63 5.17
CA ASN A 95 0.26 -11.52 5.42
C ASN A 95 1.19 -11.59 4.22
N TYR A 96 2.48 -11.58 4.50
CA TYR A 96 3.59 -11.68 3.56
C TYR A 96 4.60 -12.73 4.01
N THR A 97 5.20 -13.43 3.05
CA THR A 97 6.35 -14.33 3.28
C THR A 97 7.46 -13.93 2.31
N LYS A 98 8.65 -13.64 2.81
CA LYS A 98 9.79 -13.16 2.00
C LYS A 98 9.44 -11.91 1.17
N GLY A 99 8.62 -11.01 1.73
CA GLY A 99 8.15 -9.82 1.05
C GLY A 99 7.05 -10.05 -0.01
N VAL A 100 6.63 -11.29 -0.25
CA VAL A 100 5.59 -11.66 -1.21
C VAL A 100 4.25 -11.77 -0.49
N PHE A 101 3.23 -11.07 -1.02
CA PHE A 101 1.86 -11.14 -0.51
C PHE A 101 1.34 -12.58 -0.52
N GLN A 102 0.72 -12.99 0.57
CA GLN A 102 0.12 -14.31 0.74
C GLN A 102 -1.39 -14.24 0.88
N SER A 103 -1.88 -13.38 1.77
CA SER A 103 -3.30 -13.29 2.05
C SER A 103 -3.68 -11.95 2.65
N TYR A 104 -4.96 -11.62 2.54
CA TYR A 104 -5.61 -10.51 3.23
C TYR A 104 -6.99 -10.95 3.69
N SER A 105 -7.36 -10.58 4.90
CA SER A 105 -8.72 -10.76 5.39
C SER A 105 -9.21 -9.52 6.12
N SER A 106 -10.49 -9.18 5.98
CA SER A 106 -11.09 -8.10 6.75
C SER A 106 -12.55 -8.35 7.11
N LYS A 107 -12.96 -7.75 8.22
CA LYS A 107 -14.36 -7.61 8.63
C LYS A 107 -14.64 -6.15 8.92
N THR A 108 -15.70 -5.61 8.33
CA THR A 108 -16.08 -4.20 8.45
C THR A 108 -17.54 -4.09 8.85
N LYS A 109 -17.80 -3.26 9.86
CA LYS A 109 -19.16 -2.90 10.30
C LYS A 109 -19.41 -1.42 10.00
N GLN A 110 -20.43 -1.14 9.19
CA GLN A 110 -20.85 0.22 8.81
C GLN A 110 -22.28 0.42 9.27
N ASN A 111 -22.48 1.07 10.41
CA ASN A 111 -23.77 1.07 11.11
C ASN A 111 -24.29 -0.36 11.34
N LYS A 112 -25.40 -0.71 10.66
CA LYS A 112 -26.02 -2.05 10.72
C LYS A 112 -25.54 -2.99 9.61
N LYS A 113 -24.69 -2.52 8.66
CA LYS A 113 -24.21 -3.32 7.52
C LYS A 113 -22.86 -3.95 7.85
N ASN A 114 -22.74 -5.26 7.64
CA ASN A 114 -21.48 -5.98 7.71
C ASN A 114 -20.94 -6.20 6.30
N LYS A 115 -19.63 -6.04 6.15
CA LYS A 115 -18.91 -6.38 4.93
C LYS A 115 -17.67 -7.20 5.30
N TYR A 116 -17.17 -7.93 4.33
CA TYR A 116 -15.97 -8.73 4.47
C TYR A 116 -15.22 -8.85 3.14
N VAL A 117 -13.97 -9.21 3.23
CA VAL A 117 -13.19 -9.71 2.10
C VAL A 117 -12.10 -10.65 2.59
N ASN A 118 -11.91 -11.73 1.84
CA ASN A 118 -10.76 -12.62 1.95
C ASN A 118 -10.07 -12.67 0.59
N ILE A 119 -8.75 -12.52 0.58
CA ILE A 119 -7.92 -12.55 -0.63
C ILE A 119 -6.79 -13.53 -0.36
N ASN A 120 -6.56 -14.46 -1.26
CA ASN A 120 -5.47 -15.40 -1.19
C ASN A 120 -4.74 -15.45 -2.54
N ILE A 121 -3.43 -15.71 -2.51
CA ILE A 121 -2.70 -16.01 -3.74
C ILE A 121 -3.02 -17.42 -4.21
N ASP A 122 -3.36 -17.55 -5.49
CA ASP A 122 -3.42 -18.85 -6.17
C ASP A 122 -2.00 -19.18 -6.67
N GLN A 123 -1.34 -20.09 -5.96
CA GLN A 123 0.04 -20.48 -6.29
C GLN A 123 0.16 -21.20 -7.64
N ASN A 124 -0.92 -21.83 -8.14
CA ASN A 124 -0.88 -22.54 -9.41
C ASN A 124 -0.91 -21.59 -10.62
N ASN A 125 -1.75 -20.55 -10.53
CA ASN A 125 -1.99 -19.62 -11.63
C ASN A 125 -1.35 -18.26 -11.41
N ASN A 126 -0.71 -18.03 -10.25
CA ASN A 126 -0.10 -16.78 -9.85
C ASN A 126 -1.09 -15.58 -9.93
N ASN A 127 -2.35 -15.81 -9.56
CA ASN A 127 -3.43 -14.83 -9.51
C ASN A 127 -3.89 -14.63 -8.06
N LEU A 128 -4.70 -13.61 -7.82
CA LEU A 128 -5.40 -13.42 -6.55
C LEU A 128 -6.82 -14.00 -6.65
N ILE A 129 -7.22 -14.78 -5.65
CA ILE A 129 -8.59 -15.25 -5.45
C ILE A 129 -9.24 -14.34 -4.43
N ILE A 130 -10.35 -13.71 -4.79
CA ILE A 130 -11.09 -12.78 -3.94
C ILE A 130 -12.45 -13.38 -3.60
N ASP A 131 -12.77 -13.46 -2.30
CA ASP A 131 -14.10 -13.70 -1.77
C ASP A 131 -14.52 -12.51 -0.91
N GLY A 132 -15.23 -11.58 -1.51
CA GLY A 132 -15.66 -10.35 -0.85
C GLY A 132 -17.14 -10.07 -0.99
N SER A 133 -17.65 -9.20 -0.11
CA SER A 133 -19.06 -8.81 -0.10
C SER A 133 -19.51 -8.02 -1.35
N SER A 134 -18.58 -7.50 -2.17
CA SER A 134 -18.89 -6.77 -3.42
C SER A 134 -18.26 -7.39 -4.67
N TYR A 135 -17.37 -8.34 -4.52
CA TYR A 135 -16.73 -9.04 -5.64
C TYR A 135 -16.26 -10.43 -5.19
N LYS A 136 -16.53 -11.43 -6.03
CA LYS A 136 -16.02 -12.80 -5.90
C LYS A 136 -15.46 -13.24 -7.24
N GLY A 137 -14.24 -13.74 -7.25
CA GLY A 137 -13.55 -14.18 -8.47
C GLY A 137 -12.04 -14.09 -8.37
N THR A 138 -11.38 -14.16 -9.52
CA THR A 138 -9.93 -14.06 -9.65
C THR A 138 -9.52 -12.76 -10.29
N THR A 139 -8.31 -12.29 -9.97
CA THR A 139 -7.72 -11.11 -10.61
C THR A 139 -6.19 -11.21 -10.64
N SER A 140 -5.55 -10.25 -11.31
CA SER A 140 -4.09 -10.18 -11.40
C SER A 140 -3.43 -10.02 -10.03
N ASN A 141 -2.35 -10.76 -9.78
CA ASN A 141 -1.48 -10.59 -8.63
C ASN A 141 -0.67 -9.27 -8.63
N LYS A 142 -0.77 -8.49 -9.72
CA LYS A 142 -0.20 -7.13 -9.81
C LYS A 142 -1.10 -6.07 -9.17
N PHE A 143 -2.33 -6.43 -8.78
CA PHE A 143 -3.22 -5.55 -8.04
C PHE A 143 -2.89 -5.60 -6.55
N ILE A 144 -3.07 -4.50 -5.86
CA ILE A 144 -2.69 -4.33 -4.46
C ILE A 144 -3.94 -4.03 -3.63
N VAL A 145 -3.96 -4.53 -2.40
CA VAL A 145 -5.00 -4.13 -1.44
C VAL A 145 -4.82 -2.66 -1.07
N GLY A 146 -5.90 -1.90 -1.10
CA GLY A 146 -5.90 -0.46 -0.85
C GLY A 146 -5.73 -0.10 0.63
N THR A 147 -4.61 -0.50 1.22
CA THR A 147 -4.29 -0.27 2.64
C THR A 147 -3.37 0.93 2.89
N TRP A 148 -2.83 1.53 1.86
CA TRP A 148 -1.97 2.72 1.78
C TRP A 148 -0.62 2.65 2.53
N TRP A 149 -0.48 1.86 3.58
CA TRP A 149 0.81 1.67 4.22
C TRP A 149 1.85 1.09 3.24
N ASN A 150 1.41 0.24 2.31
CA ASN A 150 2.26 -0.30 1.26
C ASN A 150 2.34 0.68 0.09
N HIS A 151 3.42 1.45 0.01
CA HIS A 151 3.62 2.48 -1.01
C HIS A 151 3.72 1.92 -2.45
N GLU A 152 3.91 0.60 -2.64
CA GLU A 152 3.87 -0.01 -3.98
C GLU A 152 2.52 0.20 -4.70
N ILE A 153 1.47 0.57 -3.97
CA ILE A 153 0.17 0.95 -4.53
C ILE A 153 0.29 2.10 -5.57
N VAL A 154 1.34 2.95 -5.48
CA VAL A 154 1.58 4.02 -6.47
C VAL A 154 1.90 3.50 -7.87
N LYS A 155 2.36 2.25 -7.99
CA LYS A 155 2.70 1.57 -9.26
C LYS A 155 1.56 0.71 -9.80
N ALA A 156 0.55 0.42 -8.98
CA ALA A 156 -0.53 -0.50 -9.32
C ALA A 156 -1.56 0.15 -10.24
N LYS A 157 -1.98 -0.55 -11.29
CA LYS A 157 -3.06 -0.12 -12.20
C LYS A 157 -4.45 -0.25 -11.58
N ALA A 158 -4.57 -1.06 -10.54
CA ALA A 158 -5.80 -1.19 -9.76
C ALA A 158 -5.48 -1.52 -8.30
N GLN A 159 -6.38 -1.09 -7.42
CA GLN A 159 -6.40 -1.52 -6.04
C GLN A 159 -7.65 -2.35 -5.73
N ILE A 160 -7.51 -3.25 -4.76
CA ILE A 160 -8.62 -4.06 -4.26
C ILE A 160 -9.09 -3.43 -2.96
N SER A 161 -10.38 -3.12 -2.88
CA SER A 161 -10.97 -2.56 -1.67
C SER A 161 -10.81 -3.52 -0.50
N GLY A 162 -10.05 -3.13 0.52
CA GLY A 162 -9.89 -3.87 1.77
C GLY A 162 -11.18 -3.99 2.60
N ILE A 163 -12.28 -3.35 2.17
CA ILE A 163 -13.58 -3.39 2.84
C ILE A 163 -14.49 -4.46 2.25
N SER A 164 -14.44 -4.67 0.93
CA SER A 164 -15.48 -5.43 0.22
C SER A 164 -14.99 -6.25 -0.97
N GLY A 165 -13.69 -6.21 -1.29
CA GLY A 165 -13.09 -6.92 -2.42
C GLY A 165 -13.30 -6.28 -3.79
N ARG A 166 -14.02 -5.15 -3.89
CA ARG A 166 -14.23 -4.47 -5.17
C ARG A 166 -12.90 -4.05 -5.78
N ILE A 167 -12.69 -4.36 -7.06
CA ILE A 167 -11.54 -3.90 -7.84
C ILE A 167 -11.80 -2.47 -8.30
N ILE A 168 -10.82 -1.60 -8.12
CA ILE A 168 -10.88 -0.18 -8.47
C ILE A 168 -9.68 0.11 -9.37
N GLU A 169 -9.92 0.18 -10.68
CA GLU A 169 -8.92 0.63 -11.62
C GLU A 169 -8.59 2.09 -11.36
N GLN A 170 -7.30 2.41 -11.39
CA GLN A 170 -6.81 3.72 -10.98
C GLN A 170 -5.73 4.27 -11.90
N THR A 171 -5.70 5.58 -12.00
CA THR A 171 -4.58 6.37 -12.48
C THR A 171 -3.93 7.03 -11.27
N VAL A 172 -2.62 6.85 -11.14
CA VAL A 172 -1.82 7.50 -10.09
C VAL A 172 -0.97 8.57 -10.72
N THR A 173 -1.09 9.79 -10.22
CA THR A 173 -0.34 10.96 -10.69
C THR A 173 0.58 11.45 -9.59
N PHE A 174 1.88 11.57 -9.87
CA PHE A 174 2.79 12.27 -8.99
C PHE A 174 2.56 13.77 -9.12
N ILE A 175 2.19 14.43 -8.03
CA ILE A 175 1.88 15.87 -8.01
C ILE A 175 3.14 16.67 -7.75
N GLY A 176 4.00 16.21 -6.84
CA GLY A 176 5.24 16.91 -6.52
C GLY A 176 5.80 16.53 -5.15
N LYS A 177 6.83 17.27 -4.77
CA LYS A 177 7.43 17.23 -3.42
C LYS A 177 6.95 18.42 -2.64
N GLU A 178 6.53 18.19 -1.40
CA GLU A 178 6.10 19.27 -0.50
C GLU A 178 6.36 18.95 0.96
N GLU A 179 6.38 19.97 1.79
CA GLU A 179 6.46 19.81 3.24
C GLU A 179 5.05 19.73 3.83
N VAL A 180 4.80 18.68 4.61
CA VAL A 180 3.54 18.49 5.35
C VAL A 180 3.82 18.61 6.84
N LYS A 181 3.19 19.60 7.48
CA LYS A 181 3.29 19.80 8.93
C LYS A 181 2.13 19.11 9.64
N ILE A 182 2.45 18.21 10.55
CA ILE A 182 1.48 17.53 11.42
C ILE A 182 1.92 17.72 12.88
N GLY A 183 1.12 18.44 13.65
CA GLY A 183 1.50 18.86 14.99
C GLY A 183 2.79 19.70 14.96
N ASN A 184 3.81 19.26 15.70
CA ASN A 184 5.11 19.94 15.78
C ASN A 184 6.15 19.34 14.82
N LYS A 185 5.79 18.35 14.01
CA LYS A 185 6.70 17.68 13.08
C LYS A 185 6.40 18.08 11.63
N THR A 186 7.47 18.39 10.89
CA THR A 186 7.42 18.65 9.45
C THR A 186 8.02 17.45 8.73
N TYR A 187 7.31 16.93 7.73
CA TYR A 187 7.71 15.82 6.89
C TYR A 187 7.99 16.33 5.48
N LYS A 188 9.12 15.97 4.89
CA LYS A 188 9.36 16.12 3.45
C LYS A 188 8.66 14.98 2.74
N THR A 189 7.75 15.27 1.84
CA THR A 189 6.86 14.26 1.29
C THR A 189 6.83 14.23 -0.24
N LEU A 190 6.48 13.05 -0.75
CA LEU A 190 6.07 12.81 -2.12
C LEU A 190 4.54 12.78 -2.14
N HIS A 191 3.92 13.69 -2.89
CA HIS A 191 2.48 13.80 -3.02
C HIS A 191 2.00 13.10 -4.30
N PHE A 192 1.03 12.19 -4.15
CA PHE A 192 0.38 11.47 -5.24
C PHE A 192 -1.13 11.67 -5.18
N ASN A 193 -1.77 11.79 -6.34
CA ASN A 193 -3.22 11.69 -6.48
C ASN A 193 -3.61 10.35 -7.11
N PHE A 194 -4.56 9.67 -6.48
CA PHE A 194 -5.14 8.40 -6.91
C PHE A 194 -6.56 8.64 -7.40
N LYS A 195 -6.84 8.37 -8.66
CA LYS A 195 -8.14 8.63 -9.28
C LYS A 195 -8.63 7.40 -10.03
N SER A 196 -9.95 7.10 -9.93
CA SER A 196 -10.57 6.05 -10.74
C SER A 196 -10.33 6.31 -12.22
N SER A 197 -9.88 5.28 -12.96
CA SER A 197 -9.71 5.36 -14.42
C SER A 197 -11.05 5.31 -15.15
N ASP A 198 -12.07 4.65 -14.57
CA ASP A 198 -13.42 4.58 -15.13
C ASP A 198 -14.22 5.84 -14.76
N ASN A 199 -14.45 6.69 -15.76
CA ASN A 199 -15.22 7.92 -15.62
C ASN A 199 -16.74 7.69 -15.56
N SER A 200 -17.22 6.52 -15.95
CA SER A 200 -18.65 6.17 -15.95
C SER A 200 -19.19 5.83 -14.55
N LEU A 201 -18.31 5.57 -13.59
CA LEU A 201 -18.70 5.29 -12.23
C LEU A 201 -19.48 6.46 -11.59
N PRO A 202 -20.53 6.17 -10.81
CA PRO A 202 -21.17 7.21 -10.01
C PRO A 202 -20.17 7.81 -9.00
N GLU A 203 -20.27 9.10 -8.70
CA GLU A 203 -19.37 9.83 -7.80
C GLU A 203 -19.19 9.13 -6.44
N SER A 204 -20.24 8.52 -5.92
CA SER A 204 -20.17 7.76 -4.66
C SER A 204 -19.22 6.56 -4.72
N LYS A 205 -18.88 6.07 -5.91
CA LYS A 205 -17.99 4.92 -6.15
C LYS A 205 -16.62 5.32 -6.72
N LYS A 206 -16.44 6.55 -7.16
CA LYS A 206 -15.15 7.03 -7.67
C LYS A 206 -14.11 7.12 -6.55
N LEU A 207 -12.89 6.73 -6.88
CA LEU A 207 -11.70 7.08 -6.11
C LEU A 207 -11.22 8.46 -6.55
N ASN A 208 -10.93 9.32 -5.62
CA ASN A 208 -10.15 10.55 -5.80
C ASN A 208 -9.54 10.87 -4.44
N THR A 209 -8.28 10.51 -4.26
CA THR A 209 -7.60 10.55 -2.97
C THR A 209 -6.18 11.04 -3.15
N ASP A 210 -5.80 12.02 -2.37
CA ASP A 210 -4.43 12.50 -2.26
C ASP A 210 -3.72 11.75 -1.14
N ILE A 211 -2.48 11.30 -1.40
CA ILE A 211 -1.67 10.54 -0.44
C ILE A 211 -0.26 11.11 -0.41
N TRP A 212 0.29 11.28 0.79
CA TRP A 212 1.62 11.78 1.04
C TRP A 212 2.47 10.71 1.73
N TYR A 213 3.59 10.37 1.10
CA TYR A 213 4.61 9.49 1.65
C TYR A 213 5.85 10.30 2.01
N GLU A 214 6.45 10.04 3.16
CA GLU A 214 7.74 10.62 3.53
C GLU A 214 8.81 10.21 2.49
N GLU A 215 9.68 11.16 2.10
CA GLU A 215 10.53 11.03 0.92
C GLU A 215 11.59 9.92 1.06
N GLU A 216 12.14 9.70 2.26
CA GLU A 216 13.23 8.75 2.49
C GLU A 216 12.75 7.35 2.84
N THR A 217 11.73 7.25 3.70
CA THR A 217 11.26 5.99 4.28
C THR A 217 10.02 5.45 3.60
N TYR A 218 9.36 6.25 2.75
CA TYR A 218 8.03 5.98 2.19
C TYR A 218 6.96 5.72 3.27
N LEU A 219 7.17 6.24 4.48
CA LEU A 219 6.17 6.22 5.51
C LEU A 219 4.93 6.97 5.02
N TRP A 220 3.77 6.33 5.09
CA TRP A 220 2.51 7.02 4.82
C TRP A 220 2.28 8.08 5.90
N VAL A 221 2.28 9.36 5.51
CA VAL A 221 2.16 10.52 6.41
C VAL A 221 0.74 11.03 6.48
N LYS A 222 0.08 11.14 5.33
CA LYS A 222 -1.25 11.74 5.21
C LYS A 222 -2.01 11.14 4.03
N ALA A 223 -3.32 11.05 4.15
CA ALA A 223 -4.24 10.91 3.03
C ALA A 223 -5.38 11.92 3.17
N ALA A 224 -5.90 12.43 2.04
CA ALA A 224 -7.03 13.34 2.02
C ALA A 224 -7.95 13.06 0.85
N PHE A 225 -9.26 13.21 1.05
CA PHE A 225 -10.27 13.08 0.00
C PHE A 225 -11.54 13.84 0.37
N ASP A 226 -12.24 14.31 -0.65
CA ASP A 226 -13.56 14.93 -0.48
C ASP A 226 -14.66 13.91 -0.84
N LYS A 227 -15.51 13.62 0.13
CA LYS A 227 -16.66 12.76 -0.06
C LYS A 227 -17.66 12.98 1.06
N THR A 228 -18.72 13.72 0.77
CA THR A 228 -19.69 14.14 1.80
C THR A 228 -19.01 14.86 2.97
N GLY A 229 -18.02 15.70 2.66
CA GLY A 229 -17.13 16.42 3.55
C GLY A 229 -15.67 16.05 3.32
N TYR A 230 -14.78 16.90 3.77
CA TYR A 230 -13.34 16.75 3.62
C TYR A 230 -12.78 15.82 4.69
N TRP A 231 -12.12 14.76 4.25
CA TRP A 231 -11.56 13.72 5.11
C TRP A 231 -10.05 13.74 5.09
N GLU A 232 -9.45 13.50 6.22
CA GLU A 232 -8.01 13.34 6.33
C GLU A 232 -7.66 12.19 7.30
N ASN A 233 -6.61 11.46 6.93
CA ASN A 233 -5.84 10.61 7.83
C ASN A 233 -4.51 11.32 8.05
N ARG A 234 -4.15 11.60 9.29
CA ARG A 234 -2.90 12.27 9.66
C ARG A 234 -2.12 11.36 10.60
N ILE A 235 -0.84 11.13 10.29
CA ILE A 235 0.01 10.32 11.18
C ILE A 235 0.09 10.97 12.56
N LYS A 236 -0.09 10.15 13.61
CA LYS A 236 0.02 10.55 15.00
C LYS A 236 1.28 9.98 15.62
N LYS A 237 1.55 8.69 15.38
CA LYS A 237 2.66 7.94 15.97
C LYS A 237 3.17 6.87 14.99
N GLY A 238 4.50 6.72 14.93
CA GLY A 238 5.21 5.60 14.32
C GLY A 238 6.42 5.22 15.16
N ASN A 239 6.58 3.94 15.49
CA ASN A 239 7.72 3.37 16.23
C ASN A 239 8.00 1.92 15.83
#